data_7791ded18a520756a5712101bd628330
#
_entry.id   7791ded18a520756a5712101bd628330
#
_cell.length_a   1.000
_cell.length_b   1.000
_cell.length_c   1.000
_cell.angle_alpha   90.00
_cell.angle_beta   90.00
_cell.angle_gamma   90.00
#
_symmetry.space_group_name_H-M   'P 1'
#
loop_
_entity.id
_entity.type
_entity.pdbx_description
1 polymer ?
#
loop_
_entity_poly.entity_id
_entity_poly.type
_entity_poly.pdbx_seq_one_letter_code
_entity_poly.pdbx_strand_id
1 'polypeptide(L)'
;GVTGFIGMISPMICAVVEKHGKENLHPGDVYIINDPFMGGGTHMSDVGMVMPIFYHDELIAFAGNKAHWSDIGGMAPGSFTTDATNLYQEGMCFSGTKLVDRGELVEPVWDLMRSNMRYPQISQGDMWGQISSLRTGEKRICELCDKYGADVVKGSMERLVSQGEKVARRRLAEMPKGTWEMDEYMDNDGHGNPVHLQVKVTITDDEFIADFTGSDPQVVGCVNSGATAAYAGVKVVFMSVVGPELAVNDGVFAPLRTICEPGSVLKANRPAATSCYYESMIYVIDLVWKALAPVFPESLGAGHLLSVCTVLMAGKHQDFGNDYLIIEPTVGGWGACKGHDGQVGLFCVGDGETYNVPVEMAETRYGIRVDEHSLHTDGAGAGEYRGGSGAVRVYRSMNENQTFTASFGRNKWPVWGAAGGKDGSVNYFQFIDADGTVSEPMGIAARRVMNTNDVVRMVTATGGGYGNPFKRPAEKVAMDVKNEYITVEQAKADYGVLVDPETFKVLGLTEERQKAEK
;
A
#
# COMPACT_ATOMS: atom_id res chain seq x y z
N GLY A 1 7.98 4.23 6.64
CA GLY A 1 7.46 2.85 6.70
C GLY A 1 6.04 2.72 6.16
N VAL A 2 5.55 1.51 6.02
CA VAL A 2 4.21 1.21 5.47
C VAL A 2 3.12 1.69 6.43
N THR A 3 2.35 2.71 6.03
CA THR A 3 1.31 3.33 6.87
C THR A 3 0.18 2.36 7.22
N GLY A 4 -0.15 1.44 6.32
CA GLY A 4 -1.13 0.37 6.56
C GLY A 4 -0.78 -0.51 7.78
N PHE A 5 0.50 -0.74 8.06
CA PHE A 5 0.91 -1.58 9.20
C PHE A 5 0.59 -0.99 10.57
N ILE A 6 0.49 0.33 10.70
CA ILE A 6 0.13 0.98 11.97
C ILE A 6 -1.21 0.46 12.49
N GLY A 7 -2.17 0.23 11.59
CA GLY A 7 -3.47 -0.35 11.91
C GLY A 7 -3.44 -1.81 12.36
N MET A 8 -2.34 -2.52 12.18
CA MET A 8 -2.23 -3.97 12.33
C MET A 8 -1.46 -4.41 13.58
N ILE A 9 -0.67 -3.52 14.20
CA ILE A 9 0.21 -3.88 15.33
C ILE A 9 -0.61 -4.29 16.58
N SER A 10 -1.58 -3.48 16.97
CA SER A 10 -2.41 -3.79 18.13
C SER A 10 -3.23 -5.09 17.98
N PRO A 11 -3.95 -5.33 16.85
CA PRO A 11 -4.61 -6.62 16.63
C PRO A 11 -3.65 -7.82 16.65
N MET A 12 -2.41 -7.66 16.16
CA MET A 12 -1.39 -8.70 16.18
C MET A 12 -0.97 -9.06 17.61
N ILE A 13 -0.73 -8.05 18.46
CA ILE A 13 -0.41 -8.25 19.86
C ILE A 13 -1.56 -8.95 20.59
N CYS A 14 -2.80 -8.49 20.37
CA CYS A 14 -3.99 -9.12 20.96
C CYS A 14 -4.11 -10.60 20.56
N ALA A 15 -3.87 -10.94 19.29
CA ALA A 15 -3.93 -12.32 18.83
C ALA A 15 -2.89 -13.24 19.50
N VAL A 16 -1.67 -12.76 19.75
CA VAL A 16 -0.65 -13.50 20.48
C VAL A 16 -1.05 -13.68 21.95
N VAL A 17 -1.54 -12.61 22.58
CA VAL A 17 -2.00 -12.66 23.98
C VAL A 17 -3.20 -13.59 24.17
N GLU A 18 -4.16 -13.55 23.25
CA GLU A 18 -5.34 -14.44 23.25
C GLU A 18 -4.94 -15.91 23.12
N LYS A 19 -3.99 -16.20 22.22
CA LYS A 19 -3.52 -17.56 21.99
C LYS A 19 -2.77 -18.16 23.19
N HIS A 20 -1.90 -17.39 23.82
CA HIS A 20 -0.97 -17.92 24.84
C HIS A 20 -1.42 -17.68 26.27
N GLY A 21 -2.25 -16.67 26.53
CA GLY A 21 -2.56 -16.17 27.87
C GLY A 21 -1.41 -15.33 28.45
N LYS A 22 -1.75 -14.24 29.14
CA LYS A 22 -0.74 -13.33 29.74
C LYS A 22 0.17 -14.03 30.75
N GLU A 23 -0.39 -15.01 31.45
CA GLU A 23 0.28 -15.80 32.51
C GLU A 23 1.38 -16.71 31.98
N ASN A 24 1.38 -17.01 30.69
CA ASN A 24 2.37 -17.88 30.03
C ASN A 24 3.43 -17.11 29.25
N LEU A 25 3.39 -15.78 29.32
CA LEU A 25 4.39 -14.91 28.70
C LEU A 25 5.54 -14.66 29.70
N HIS A 26 6.77 -14.67 29.23
CA HIS A 26 7.95 -14.51 30.07
C HIS A 26 8.87 -13.41 29.54
N PRO A 27 9.71 -12.80 30.40
CA PRO A 27 10.75 -11.87 29.95
C PRO A 27 11.64 -12.48 28.88
N GLY A 28 11.88 -11.76 27.80
CA GLY A 28 12.71 -12.20 26.68
C GLY A 28 12.04 -13.12 25.66
N ASP A 29 10.76 -13.45 25.82
CA ASP A 29 9.98 -14.16 24.79
C ASP A 29 9.80 -13.31 23.54
N VAL A 30 9.88 -13.92 22.36
CA VAL A 30 9.46 -13.31 21.08
C VAL A 30 8.58 -14.28 20.32
N TYR A 31 7.44 -13.80 19.88
CA TYR A 31 6.46 -14.55 19.09
C TYR A 31 6.45 -14.05 17.66
N ILE A 32 6.49 -14.96 16.69
CA ILE A 32 6.39 -14.67 15.25
C ILE A 32 4.97 -14.96 14.76
N ILE A 33 4.42 -14.06 13.94
CA ILE A 33 3.06 -14.15 13.42
C ILE A 33 2.96 -13.52 12.02
N ASN A 34 2.32 -14.22 11.07
CA ASN A 34 2.00 -13.72 9.73
C ASN A 34 0.69 -14.29 9.18
N ASP A 35 -0.08 -15.00 9.99
CA ASP A 35 -1.33 -15.64 9.59
C ASP A 35 -2.36 -14.60 9.15
N PRO A 36 -2.80 -14.59 7.85
CA PRO A 36 -3.75 -13.61 7.33
C PRO A 36 -5.11 -13.61 8.03
N PHE A 37 -5.48 -14.73 8.64
CA PHE A 37 -6.78 -14.93 9.28
C PHE A 37 -6.76 -14.73 10.80
N MET A 38 -5.60 -14.37 11.36
CA MET A 38 -5.45 -13.91 12.74
C MET A 38 -5.37 -12.39 12.81
N GLY A 39 -5.53 -11.82 14.00
CA GLY A 39 -5.37 -10.39 14.22
C GLY A 39 -4.02 -9.87 13.73
N GLY A 40 -4.03 -8.78 12.95
CA GLY A 40 -2.84 -8.19 12.35
C GLY A 40 -2.33 -8.87 11.09
N GLY A 41 -2.96 -9.95 10.63
CA GLY A 41 -2.59 -10.69 9.43
C GLY A 41 -2.88 -9.92 8.14
N THR A 42 -2.04 -10.15 7.14
CA THR A 42 -2.09 -9.52 5.81
C THR A 42 -1.83 -10.58 4.74
N HIS A 43 -0.63 -10.64 4.16
CA HIS A 43 -0.13 -11.82 3.45
C HIS A 43 1.05 -12.42 4.22
N MET A 44 1.49 -13.59 3.82
CA MET A 44 2.45 -14.34 4.64
C MET A 44 3.85 -13.73 4.68
N SER A 45 4.26 -12.98 3.65
CA SER A 45 5.56 -12.29 3.63
C SER A 45 5.66 -11.13 4.64
N ASP A 46 4.52 -10.61 5.11
CA ASP A 46 4.48 -9.57 6.14
C ASP A 46 4.60 -10.19 7.53
N VAL A 47 5.82 -10.45 7.94
CA VAL A 47 6.13 -11.11 9.21
C VAL A 47 6.07 -10.11 10.36
N GLY A 48 5.19 -10.38 11.30
CA GLY A 48 5.09 -9.65 12.57
C GLY A 48 5.85 -10.34 13.69
N MET A 49 6.37 -9.55 14.62
CA MET A 49 6.94 -10.05 15.87
C MET A 49 6.37 -9.30 17.05
N VAL A 50 6.11 -10.04 18.11
CA VAL A 50 5.55 -9.53 19.38
C VAL A 50 6.44 -9.96 20.54
N MET A 51 6.77 -9.01 21.41
CA MET A 51 7.59 -9.22 22.60
C MET A 51 6.89 -8.61 23.82
N PRO A 52 6.63 -9.36 24.91
CA PRO A 52 6.17 -8.79 26.17
C PRO A 52 7.30 -8.00 26.84
N ILE A 53 6.98 -6.84 27.37
CA ILE A 53 7.92 -5.98 28.11
C ILE A 53 7.65 -6.12 29.60
N PHE A 54 8.62 -6.65 30.31
CA PHE A 54 8.59 -6.76 31.74
C PHE A 54 9.48 -5.69 32.40
N TYR A 55 9.00 -5.12 33.48
CA TYR A 55 9.84 -4.32 34.37
C TYR A 55 9.85 -5.00 35.76
N HIS A 56 11.01 -5.50 36.15
CA HIS A 56 11.14 -6.51 37.19
C HIS A 56 10.27 -7.74 36.85
N ASP A 57 9.32 -8.10 37.70
CA ASP A 57 8.43 -9.26 37.51
C ASP A 57 7.04 -8.88 36.97
N GLU A 58 6.81 -7.59 36.62
CA GLU A 58 5.52 -7.08 36.15
C GLU A 58 5.51 -6.91 34.65
N LEU A 59 4.52 -7.51 33.96
CA LEU A 59 4.24 -7.26 32.56
C LEU A 59 3.60 -5.86 32.40
N ILE A 60 4.33 -4.90 31.80
CA ILE A 60 3.91 -3.49 31.72
C ILE A 60 3.47 -3.05 30.35
N ALA A 61 4.00 -3.69 29.30
CA ALA A 61 3.72 -3.31 27.92
C ALA A 61 4.06 -4.45 26.94
N PHE A 62 3.86 -4.18 25.67
CA PHE A 62 4.32 -5.03 24.55
C PHE A 62 5.06 -4.18 23.55
N ALA A 63 6.11 -4.75 22.93
CA ALA A 63 6.68 -4.26 21.71
C ALA A 63 6.16 -5.11 20.54
N GLY A 64 5.83 -4.46 19.43
CA GLY A 64 5.43 -5.13 18.20
C GLY A 64 6.02 -4.42 16.98
N ASN A 65 6.48 -5.18 16.02
CA ASN A 65 6.88 -4.67 14.71
C ASN A 65 6.40 -5.61 13.60
N LYS A 66 6.40 -5.10 12.38
CA LYS A 66 6.03 -5.86 11.19
C LYS A 66 6.91 -5.45 10.03
N ALA A 67 7.41 -6.43 9.28
CA ALA A 67 8.28 -6.22 8.12
C ALA A 67 7.95 -7.23 7.02
N HIS A 68 8.04 -6.80 5.78
CA HIS A 68 7.97 -7.70 4.63
C HIS A 68 9.30 -8.43 4.49
N TRP A 69 9.28 -9.77 4.61
CA TRP A 69 10.44 -10.61 4.37
C TRP A 69 10.55 -10.97 2.89
N SER A 70 11.78 -11.07 2.41
CA SER A 70 12.04 -11.32 0.99
C SER A 70 11.55 -12.68 0.51
N ASP A 71 11.65 -13.73 1.34
CA ASP A 71 11.16 -15.08 1.01
C ASP A 71 10.90 -15.89 2.28
N ILE A 72 9.74 -16.53 2.32
CA ILE A 72 9.30 -17.44 3.38
C ILE A 72 8.83 -18.80 2.82
N GLY A 73 9.33 -19.20 1.64
CA GLY A 73 8.96 -20.44 0.97
C GLY A 73 7.78 -20.28 -0.01
N GLY A 74 6.97 -21.29 -0.14
CA GLY A 74 5.85 -21.32 -1.08
C GLY A 74 6.26 -21.71 -2.51
N MET A 75 5.33 -21.57 -3.46
CA MET A 75 5.51 -22.08 -4.82
C MET A 75 6.33 -21.17 -5.73
N ALA A 76 6.53 -19.90 -5.35
CA ALA A 76 7.23 -18.91 -6.17
C ALA A 76 8.36 -18.22 -5.39
N PRO A 77 9.45 -17.78 -6.06
CA PRO A 77 10.45 -16.93 -5.44
C PRO A 77 9.80 -15.68 -4.84
N GLY A 78 10.29 -15.24 -3.67
CA GLY A 78 9.73 -14.10 -2.95
C GLY A 78 8.43 -14.39 -2.22
N SER A 79 7.97 -15.64 -2.22
CA SER A 79 6.69 -16.05 -1.61
C SER A 79 5.50 -15.25 -2.15
N PHE A 80 5.69 -14.66 -3.33
CA PHE A 80 4.73 -13.79 -3.99
C PHE A 80 4.34 -14.36 -5.36
N THR A 81 3.05 -14.56 -5.56
CA THR A 81 2.53 -15.00 -6.85
C THR A 81 1.10 -14.52 -7.04
N THR A 82 0.78 -14.16 -8.28
CA THR A 82 -0.54 -13.65 -8.64
C THR A 82 -1.53 -14.74 -9.05
N ASP A 83 -1.09 -15.98 -9.16
CA ASP A 83 -1.89 -17.15 -9.54
C ASP A 83 -2.10 -18.16 -8.41
N ALA A 84 -1.81 -17.78 -7.16
CA ALA A 84 -2.14 -18.61 -6.00
C ALA A 84 -3.66 -18.77 -5.87
N THR A 85 -4.10 -19.98 -5.53
CA THR A 85 -5.49 -20.34 -5.29
C THR A 85 -5.77 -20.71 -3.83
N ASN A 86 -4.72 -20.84 -3.04
CA ASN A 86 -4.81 -21.10 -1.60
C ASN A 86 -3.54 -20.68 -0.87
N LEU A 87 -3.68 -20.44 0.43
CA LEU A 87 -2.63 -20.02 1.35
C LEU A 87 -1.36 -20.89 1.34
N TYR A 88 -1.51 -22.22 1.14
CA TYR A 88 -0.37 -23.14 1.22
C TYR A 88 0.63 -22.97 0.07
N GLN A 89 0.23 -22.29 -0.99
CA GLN A 89 1.10 -21.93 -2.11
C GLN A 89 1.96 -20.70 -1.83
N GLU A 90 1.61 -19.90 -0.82
CA GLU A 90 2.17 -18.59 -0.55
C GLU A 90 3.32 -18.59 0.48
N GLY A 91 3.61 -19.71 1.12
CA GLY A 91 4.73 -19.86 2.05
C GLY A 91 4.36 -20.39 3.43
N MET A 92 5.28 -20.22 4.39
CA MET A 92 5.08 -20.68 5.77
C MET A 92 4.17 -19.74 6.54
N CYS A 93 3.19 -20.31 7.23
CA CYS A 93 2.25 -19.59 8.08
C CYS A 93 2.64 -19.74 9.57
N PHE A 94 2.83 -18.62 10.24
CA PHE A 94 3.11 -18.54 11.68
C PHE A 94 1.91 -17.92 12.39
N SER A 95 1.21 -18.72 13.16
CA SER A 95 0.02 -18.29 13.90
C SER A 95 0.37 -17.93 15.35
N GLY A 96 1.33 -17.02 15.59
CA GLY A 96 1.82 -16.68 16.93
C GLY A 96 2.70 -17.79 17.52
N THR A 97 3.72 -18.22 16.78
CA THR A 97 4.67 -19.24 17.22
C THR A 97 5.78 -18.61 18.07
N LYS A 98 6.16 -19.25 19.18
CA LYS A 98 7.29 -18.79 20.01
C LYS A 98 8.59 -19.03 19.25
N LEU A 99 9.29 -17.96 18.87
CA LEU A 99 10.56 -17.98 18.16
C LEU A 99 11.75 -17.82 19.10
N VAL A 100 11.57 -17.04 20.17
CA VAL A 100 12.55 -16.89 21.24
C VAL A 100 11.85 -17.23 22.56
N ASP A 101 12.44 -18.09 23.36
CA ASP A 101 11.98 -18.47 24.70
C ASP A 101 12.95 -17.96 25.76
N ARG A 102 12.50 -17.02 26.57
CA ARG A 102 13.29 -16.39 27.65
C ARG A 102 14.69 -15.90 27.22
N GLY A 103 14.75 -15.30 26.04
CA GLY A 103 15.99 -14.73 25.50
C GLY A 103 16.78 -15.65 24.57
N GLU A 104 16.49 -16.95 24.55
CA GLU A 104 17.17 -17.95 23.73
C GLU A 104 16.36 -18.32 22.49
N LEU A 105 17.02 -18.37 21.32
CA LEU A 105 16.39 -18.78 20.08
C LEU A 105 15.91 -20.23 20.16
N VAL A 106 14.66 -20.48 19.77
CA VAL A 106 14.12 -21.83 19.66
C VAL A 106 14.67 -22.48 18.36
N GLU A 107 15.88 -23.02 18.44
CA GLU A 107 16.63 -23.56 17.28
C GLU A 107 15.81 -24.50 16.37
N PRO A 108 14.99 -25.44 16.88
CA PRO A 108 14.18 -26.29 16.00
C PRO A 108 13.17 -25.51 15.16
N VAL A 109 12.63 -24.39 15.65
CA VAL A 109 11.72 -23.52 14.88
C VAL A 109 12.50 -22.82 13.78
N TRP A 110 13.67 -22.25 14.11
CA TRP A 110 14.51 -21.60 13.13
C TRP A 110 15.04 -22.57 12.07
N ASP A 111 15.46 -23.78 12.46
CA ASP A 111 15.88 -24.82 11.54
C ASP A 111 14.79 -25.20 10.53
N LEU A 112 13.55 -25.33 11.00
CA LEU A 112 12.40 -25.59 10.15
C LEU A 112 12.18 -24.42 9.17
N MET A 113 12.26 -23.19 9.65
CA MET A 113 12.08 -22.00 8.82
C MET A 113 13.13 -21.90 7.73
N ARG A 114 14.43 -21.94 8.08
CA ARG A 114 15.53 -21.78 7.12
C ARG A 114 15.59 -22.89 6.07
N SER A 115 15.15 -24.09 6.42
CA SER A 115 15.10 -25.23 5.49
C SER A 115 14.00 -25.11 4.44
N ASN A 116 13.04 -24.21 4.63
CA ASN A 116 11.92 -23.98 3.72
C ASN A 116 12.00 -22.63 2.99
N MET A 117 13.07 -21.85 3.18
CA MET A 117 13.33 -20.57 2.51
C MET A 117 14.37 -20.73 1.40
N ARG A 118 14.23 -19.96 0.30
CA ARG A 118 15.23 -19.92 -0.79
C ARG A 118 16.42 -19.04 -0.44
N TYR A 119 16.19 -17.99 0.35
CA TYR A 119 17.18 -16.97 0.73
C TYR A 119 17.31 -16.85 2.25
N PRO A 120 17.67 -17.95 2.97
CA PRO A 120 17.61 -17.97 4.44
C PRO A 120 18.55 -16.96 5.10
N GLN A 121 19.65 -16.56 4.46
CA GLN A 121 20.60 -15.57 4.99
C GLN A 121 19.96 -14.16 5.03
N ILE A 122 19.17 -13.81 4.01
CA ILE A 122 18.47 -12.53 3.96
C ILE A 122 17.40 -12.50 5.05
N SER A 123 16.54 -13.51 5.10
CA SER A 123 15.48 -13.62 6.12
C SER A 123 16.02 -13.69 7.55
N GLN A 124 17.22 -14.28 7.74
CA GLN A 124 17.91 -14.26 9.04
C GLN A 124 18.30 -12.82 9.45
N GLY A 125 18.76 -12.03 8.49
CA GLY A 125 19.07 -10.61 8.72
C GLY A 125 17.83 -9.83 9.15
N ASP A 126 16.71 -10.03 8.44
CA ASP A 126 15.41 -9.41 8.77
C ASP A 126 14.94 -9.82 10.17
N MET A 127 15.00 -11.12 10.49
CA MET A 127 14.65 -11.67 11.81
C MET A 127 15.42 -10.98 12.94
N TRP A 128 16.74 -10.93 12.85
CA TRP A 128 17.57 -10.31 13.89
C TRP A 128 17.38 -8.79 13.96
N GLY A 129 17.15 -8.13 12.81
CA GLY A 129 16.79 -6.71 12.77
C GLY A 129 15.51 -6.42 13.54
N GLN A 130 14.47 -7.21 13.32
CA GLN A 130 13.19 -7.09 14.05
C GLN A 130 13.36 -7.38 15.54
N ILE A 131 14.02 -8.48 15.94
CA ILE A 131 14.28 -8.81 17.36
C ILE A 131 15.08 -7.68 18.04
N SER A 132 16.11 -7.15 17.37
CA SER A 132 16.91 -6.05 17.92
C SER A 132 16.11 -4.78 18.12
N SER A 133 15.17 -4.47 17.22
CA SER A 133 14.27 -3.32 17.39
C SER A 133 13.31 -3.49 18.56
N LEU A 134 12.76 -4.71 18.77
CA LEU A 134 11.92 -5.01 19.95
C LEU A 134 12.69 -4.86 21.26
N ARG A 135 13.91 -5.42 21.34
CA ARG A 135 14.80 -5.28 22.51
C ARG A 135 15.16 -3.82 22.79
N THR A 136 15.32 -3.02 21.72
CA THR A 136 15.54 -1.58 21.89
C THR A 136 14.31 -0.89 22.47
N GLY A 137 13.10 -1.26 22.03
CA GLY A 137 11.85 -0.77 22.57
C GLY A 137 11.69 -1.12 24.05
N GLU A 138 11.93 -2.40 24.43
CA GLU A 138 11.93 -2.86 25.82
C GLU A 138 12.89 -2.03 26.68
N LYS A 139 14.16 -1.92 26.26
CA LYS A 139 15.17 -1.14 26.96
C LYS A 139 14.71 0.29 27.21
N ARG A 140 14.14 0.96 26.20
CA ARG A 140 13.69 2.35 26.33
C ARG A 140 12.51 2.50 27.28
N ILE A 141 11.57 1.57 27.27
CA ILE A 141 10.45 1.57 28.23
C ILE A 141 10.97 1.33 29.66
N CYS A 142 11.90 0.39 29.86
CA CYS A 142 12.50 0.16 31.17
C CYS A 142 13.28 1.39 31.68
N GLU A 143 14.07 2.06 30.83
CA GLU A 143 14.74 3.32 31.17
C GLU A 143 13.75 4.43 31.60
N LEU A 144 12.56 4.48 31.00
CA LEU A 144 11.50 5.40 31.44
C LEU A 144 10.95 4.99 32.82
N CYS A 145 10.78 3.68 33.06
CA CYS A 145 10.35 3.17 34.37
C CYS A 145 11.40 3.46 35.45
N ASP A 146 12.69 3.30 35.15
CA ASP A 146 13.77 3.66 36.08
C ASP A 146 13.73 5.15 36.44
N LYS A 147 13.45 6.01 35.46
CA LYS A 147 13.45 7.44 35.65
C LYS A 147 12.21 7.99 36.35
N TYR A 148 11.04 7.47 36.02
CA TYR A 148 9.76 8.05 36.40
C TYR A 148 8.92 7.14 37.30
N GLY A 149 9.27 5.85 37.42
CA GLY A 149 8.48 4.81 38.06
C GLY A 149 7.49 4.13 37.10
N ALA A 150 7.31 2.81 37.24
CA ALA A 150 6.46 2.01 36.35
C ALA A 150 4.99 2.49 36.35
N ASP A 151 4.43 2.88 37.48
CA ASP A 151 3.05 3.36 37.59
C ASP A 151 2.83 4.66 36.80
N VAL A 152 3.83 5.56 36.81
CA VAL A 152 3.79 6.80 36.02
C VAL A 152 3.83 6.50 34.52
N VAL A 153 4.66 5.55 34.11
CA VAL A 153 4.76 5.14 32.70
C VAL A 153 3.45 4.50 32.23
N LYS A 154 2.90 3.53 32.97
CA LYS A 154 1.59 2.90 32.68
C LYS A 154 0.47 3.93 32.62
N GLY A 155 0.36 4.77 33.65
CA GLY A 155 -0.66 5.83 33.71
C GLY A 155 -0.52 6.87 32.59
N SER A 156 0.71 7.11 32.09
CA SER A 156 0.94 7.98 30.92
C SER A 156 0.44 7.35 29.61
N MET A 157 0.67 6.04 29.41
CA MET A 157 0.15 5.30 28.24
C MET A 157 -1.39 5.31 28.24
N GLU A 158 -2.02 5.00 29.38
CA GLU A 158 -3.48 5.03 29.53
C GLU A 158 -4.06 6.43 29.25
N ARG A 159 -3.36 7.47 29.74
CA ARG A 159 -3.77 8.86 29.53
C ARG A 159 -3.64 9.26 28.04
N LEU A 160 -2.60 8.83 27.33
CA LEU A 160 -2.43 9.08 25.90
C LEU A 160 -3.58 8.45 25.09
N VAL A 161 -3.94 7.20 25.39
CA VAL A 161 -5.07 6.51 24.75
C VAL A 161 -6.39 7.24 25.05
N SER A 162 -6.65 7.54 26.33
CA SER A 162 -7.86 8.27 26.73
C SER A 162 -7.94 9.67 26.11
N GLN A 163 -6.81 10.37 26.00
CA GLN A 163 -6.74 11.68 25.35
C GLN A 163 -7.02 11.56 23.84
N GLY A 164 -6.45 10.55 23.18
CA GLY A 164 -6.71 10.25 21.75
C GLY A 164 -8.21 10.07 21.49
N GLU A 165 -8.89 9.24 22.30
CA GLU A 165 -10.34 9.03 22.19
C GLU A 165 -11.14 10.32 22.37
N LYS A 166 -10.85 11.09 23.41
CA LYS A 166 -11.56 12.35 23.67
C LYS A 166 -11.43 13.34 22.52
N VAL A 167 -10.22 13.44 21.93
CA VAL A 167 -9.99 14.35 20.80
C VAL A 167 -10.72 13.84 19.56
N ALA A 168 -10.62 12.53 19.24
CA ALA A 168 -11.30 11.96 18.08
C ALA A 168 -12.83 12.11 18.16
N ARG A 169 -13.46 11.81 19.32
CA ARG A 169 -14.90 11.99 19.51
C ARG A 169 -15.32 13.46 19.38
N ARG A 170 -14.56 14.40 19.95
CA ARG A 170 -14.86 15.83 19.80
C ARG A 170 -14.84 16.25 18.33
N ARG A 171 -13.81 15.85 17.58
CA ARG A 171 -13.72 16.18 16.16
C ARG A 171 -14.81 15.50 15.34
N LEU A 172 -15.13 14.25 15.66
CA LEU A 172 -16.22 13.54 15.01
C LEU A 172 -17.55 14.26 15.22
N ALA A 173 -17.82 14.78 16.42
CA ALA A 173 -19.03 15.56 16.72
C ALA A 173 -19.13 16.87 15.90
N GLU A 174 -18.00 17.45 15.48
CA GLU A 174 -17.91 18.66 14.64
C GLU A 174 -18.02 18.37 13.14
N MET A 175 -17.86 17.11 12.69
CA MET A 175 -17.91 16.73 11.28
C MET A 175 -19.32 16.76 10.69
N PRO A 176 -19.46 16.86 9.35
CA PRO A 176 -20.73 16.63 8.66
C PRO A 176 -21.30 15.24 8.99
N LYS A 177 -22.61 15.17 9.28
CA LYS A 177 -23.32 13.92 9.57
C LYS A 177 -24.06 13.44 8.33
N GLY A 178 -24.11 12.14 8.15
CA GLY A 178 -24.81 11.55 7.01
C GLY A 178 -24.33 10.16 6.66
N THR A 179 -24.80 9.71 5.51
CA THR A 179 -24.42 8.42 4.95
C THR A 179 -24.07 8.62 3.48
N TRP A 180 -22.94 8.05 3.06
CA TRP A 180 -22.42 8.12 1.69
C TRP A 180 -22.07 6.72 1.22
N GLU A 181 -22.45 6.42 -0.01
CA GLU A 181 -22.26 5.09 -0.61
C GLU A 181 -21.37 5.21 -1.84
N MET A 182 -20.54 4.21 -2.06
CA MET A 182 -19.67 4.08 -3.23
C MET A 182 -19.45 2.61 -3.54
N ASP A 183 -19.36 2.30 -4.84
CA ASP A 183 -18.98 0.98 -5.33
C ASP A 183 -17.98 1.11 -6.48
N GLU A 184 -17.14 0.10 -6.64
CA GLU A 184 -16.15 -0.04 -7.70
C GLU A 184 -15.77 -1.50 -7.94
N TYR A 185 -15.02 -1.72 -9.03
CA TYR A 185 -14.47 -3.03 -9.36
C TYR A 185 -12.96 -3.01 -9.30
N MET A 186 -12.36 -3.98 -8.60
CA MET A 186 -10.97 -4.35 -8.84
C MET A 186 -10.88 -5.06 -10.19
N ASP A 187 -9.83 -4.79 -10.94
CA ASP A 187 -9.69 -5.23 -12.34
C ASP A 187 -9.67 -6.75 -12.51
N ASN A 188 -9.06 -7.47 -11.55
CA ASN A 188 -8.72 -8.87 -11.72
C ASN A 188 -8.44 -9.55 -10.37
N ASP A 189 -9.05 -10.74 -10.16
CA ASP A 189 -8.81 -11.59 -9.00
C ASP A 189 -7.50 -12.42 -9.06
N GLY A 190 -6.72 -12.33 -10.13
CA GLY A 190 -5.58 -13.18 -10.47
C GLY A 190 -5.92 -14.22 -11.55
N HIS A 191 -7.19 -14.43 -11.85
CA HIS A 191 -7.72 -15.41 -12.82
C HIS A 191 -8.57 -14.75 -13.94
N GLY A 192 -8.57 -13.43 -14.03
CA GLY A 192 -9.25 -12.69 -15.11
C GLY A 192 -10.62 -12.13 -14.75
N ASN A 193 -11.14 -12.39 -13.54
CA ASN A 193 -12.45 -11.93 -13.13
C ASN A 193 -12.36 -10.60 -12.37
N PRO A 194 -13.20 -9.61 -12.67
CA PRO A 194 -13.31 -8.42 -11.84
C PRO A 194 -13.95 -8.77 -10.49
N VAL A 195 -13.64 -7.98 -9.46
CA VAL A 195 -14.16 -8.17 -8.10
C VAL A 195 -14.89 -6.90 -7.67
N HIS A 196 -16.17 -7.01 -7.36
CA HIS A 196 -17.00 -5.90 -6.91
C HIS A 196 -16.78 -5.61 -5.43
N LEU A 197 -16.52 -4.35 -5.11
CA LEU A 197 -16.44 -3.82 -3.76
C LEU A 197 -17.40 -2.67 -3.59
N GLN A 198 -18.05 -2.59 -2.45
CA GLN A 198 -18.88 -1.44 -2.10
C GLN A 198 -18.67 -1.03 -0.66
N VAL A 199 -18.93 0.24 -0.35
CA VAL A 199 -18.90 0.78 0.99
C VAL A 199 -20.08 1.71 1.24
N LYS A 200 -20.60 1.64 2.45
CA LYS A 200 -21.52 2.60 3.03
C LYS A 200 -20.84 3.24 4.23
N VAL A 201 -20.46 4.51 4.10
CA VAL A 201 -19.83 5.29 5.18
C VAL A 201 -20.90 6.09 5.91
N THR A 202 -21.01 5.88 7.22
CA THR A 202 -21.97 6.63 8.06
C THR A 202 -21.20 7.36 9.16
N ILE A 203 -21.41 8.67 9.28
CA ILE A 203 -20.86 9.52 10.32
C ILE A 203 -22.00 10.00 11.22
N THR A 204 -21.94 9.63 12.49
CA THR A 204 -22.85 10.09 13.56
C THR A 204 -22.08 10.98 14.56
N ASP A 205 -22.71 11.39 15.63
CA ASP A 205 -22.04 12.12 16.71
C ASP A 205 -21.02 11.25 17.46
N ASP A 206 -21.25 9.93 17.49
CA ASP A 206 -20.49 9.00 18.30
C ASP A 206 -19.60 8.03 17.51
N GLU A 207 -19.94 7.74 16.25
CA GLU A 207 -19.29 6.70 15.46
C GLU A 207 -19.02 7.13 14.02
N PHE A 208 -17.88 6.67 13.50
CA PHE A 208 -17.57 6.62 12.07
C PHE A 208 -17.62 5.14 11.65
N ILE A 209 -18.60 4.80 10.80
CA ILE A 209 -18.86 3.43 10.39
C ILE A 209 -18.56 3.29 8.91
N ALA A 210 -17.67 2.36 8.54
CA ALA A 210 -17.46 1.92 7.17
C ALA A 210 -17.99 0.48 7.03
N ASP A 211 -19.11 0.32 6.32
CA ASP A 211 -19.79 -0.95 6.12
C ASP A 211 -19.62 -1.40 4.67
N PHE A 212 -18.93 -2.54 4.49
CA PHE A 212 -18.63 -3.17 3.21
C PHE A 212 -19.56 -4.33 2.88
N THR A 213 -20.69 -4.46 3.58
CA THR A 213 -21.71 -5.47 3.31
C THR A 213 -22.19 -5.37 1.87
N GLY A 214 -22.22 -6.50 1.15
CA GLY A 214 -22.57 -6.58 -0.27
C GLY A 214 -21.38 -6.52 -1.23
N SER A 215 -20.13 -6.41 -0.72
CA SER A 215 -18.94 -6.72 -1.52
C SER A 215 -18.92 -8.21 -1.89
N ASP A 216 -18.25 -8.56 -2.99
CA ASP A 216 -18.18 -9.92 -3.50
C ASP A 216 -17.72 -10.94 -2.43
N PRO A 217 -18.19 -12.20 -2.52
CA PRO A 217 -17.61 -13.31 -1.77
C PRO A 217 -16.10 -13.44 -2.02
N GLN A 218 -15.42 -14.17 -1.12
CA GLN A 218 -14.00 -14.50 -1.35
C GLN A 218 -13.83 -15.19 -2.71
N VAL A 219 -12.76 -14.81 -3.41
CA VAL A 219 -12.43 -15.28 -4.75
C VAL A 219 -11.42 -16.43 -4.71
N VAL A 220 -11.29 -17.14 -5.84
CA VAL A 220 -10.27 -18.20 -5.98
C VAL A 220 -8.85 -17.63 -5.95
N GLY A 221 -8.68 -16.43 -6.50
CA GLY A 221 -7.36 -15.80 -6.65
C GLY A 221 -6.83 -15.12 -5.40
N CYS A 222 -5.72 -14.42 -5.56
CA CYS A 222 -4.84 -13.96 -4.48
C CYS A 222 -5.21 -12.61 -3.84
N VAL A 223 -6.29 -11.96 -4.29
CA VAL A 223 -6.67 -10.61 -3.81
C VAL A 223 -7.56 -10.62 -2.57
N ASN A 224 -7.84 -11.79 -2.00
CA ASN A 224 -8.56 -11.84 -0.73
C ASN A 224 -7.75 -11.20 0.41
N SER A 225 -8.44 -10.77 1.44
CA SER A 225 -7.80 -10.25 2.65
C SER A 225 -8.49 -10.74 3.94
N GLY A 226 -7.76 -10.71 5.03
CA GLY A 226 -8.35 -10.80 6.36
C GLY A 226 -8.98 -9.46 6.77
N ALA A 227 -9.92 -9.49 7.72
CA ALA A 227 -10.63 -8.29 8.19
C ALA A 227 -9.71 -7.16 8.69
N THR A 228 -8.50 -7.48 9.16
CA THR A 228 -7.53 -6.51 9.64
C THR A 228 -7.05 -5.57 8.54
N ALA A 229 -6.91 -6.05 7.31
CA ALA A 229 -6.49 -5.22 6.17
C ALA A 229 -7.53 -4.14 5.85
N ALA A 230 -8.82 -4.51 5.78
CA ALA A 230 -9.90 -3.56 5.57
C ALA A 230 -9.96 -2.51 6.70
N TYR A 231 -9.86 -2.96 7.95
CA TYR A 231 -9.82 -2.06 9.11
C TYR A 231 -8.64 -1.09 9.05
N ALA A 232 -7.45 -1.57 8.70
CA ALA A 232 -6.27 -0.72 8.54
C ALA A 232 -6.43 0.29 7.40
N GLY A 233 -7.04 -0.11 6.28
CA GLY A 233 -7.36 0.79 5.19
C GLY A 233 -8.30 1.92 5.61
N VAL A 234 -9.38 1.61 6.34
CA VAL A 234 -10.32 2.63 6.85
C VAL A 234 -9.63 3.59 7.84
N LYS A 235 -8.71 3.09 8.68
CA LYS A 235 -7.92 3.94 9.61
C LYS A 235 -7.15 5.04 8.87
N VAL A 236 -6.62 4.77 7.69
CA VAL A 236 -5.87 5.76 6.89
C VAL A 236 -6.77 6.93 6.52
N VAL A 237 -7.95 6.67 5.97
CA VAL A 237 -8.90 7.74 5.60
C VAL A 237 -9.48 8.43 6.83
N PHE A 238 -9.81 7.67 7.87
CA PHE A 238 -10.29 8.23 9.14
C PHE A 238 -9.30 9.25 9.71
N MET A 239 -8.00 8.91 9.75
CA MET A 239 -6.96 9.85 10.20
C MET A 239 -6.88 11.10 9.32
N SER A 240 -7.04 10.95 8.00
CA SER A 240 -6.97 12.08 7.06
C SER A 240 -8.09 13.11 7.30
N VAL A 241 -9.25 12.68 7.78
CA VAL A 241 -10.41 13.57 8.04
C VAL A 241 -10.55 13.97 9.51
N VAL A 242 -10.16 13.11 10.46
CA VAL A 242 -10.24 13.44 11.90
C VAL A 242 -9.10 14.34 12.35
N GLY A 243 -7.89 14.13 11.81
CA GLY A 243 -6.73 14.97 12.13
C GLY A 243 -5.42 14.27 11.85
N PRO A 244 -4.82 14.56 10.69
CA PRO A 244 -3.54 13.95 10.29
C PRO A 244 -2.38 14.32 11.22
N GLU A 245 -2.52 15.38 12.02
CA GLU A 245 -1.53 15.84 13.00
C GLU A 245 -1.64 15.13 14.36
N LEU A 246 -2.67 14.31 14.57
CA LEU A 246 -2.84 13.59 15.85
C LEU A 246 -1.81 12.47 16.01
N ALA A 247 -1.30 12.31 17.22
CA ALA A 247 -0.48 11.16 17.55
C ALA A 247 -1.32 9.87 17.47
N VAL A 248 -0.92 8.95 16.59
CA VAL A 248 -1.63 7.70 16.34
C VAL A 248 -1.57 6.80 17.57
N ASN A 249 -2.75 6.42 18.08
CA ASN A 249 -2.93 5.40 19.13
C ASN A 249 -4.35 4.83 19.04
N ASP A 250 -4.62 3.71 19.71
CA ASP A 250 -5.91 3.02 19.64
C ASP A 250 -7.09 3.88 20.16
N GLY A 251 -6.83 4.83 21.05
CA GLY A 251 -7.85 5.78 21.49
C GLY A 251 -8.40 6.64 20.35
N VAL A 252 -7.54 7.10 19.44
CA VAL A 252 -7.97 7.87 18.26
C VAL A 252 -8.94 7.06 17.40
N PHE A 253 -8.77 5.74 17.36
CA PHE A 253 -9.62 4.83 16.58
C PHE A 253 -10.83 4.27 17.34
N ALA A 254 -11.02 4.65 18.61
CA ALA A 254 -12.14 4.15 19.43
C ALA A 254 -13.54 4.41 18.80
N PRO A 255 -13.81 5.55 18.14
CA PRO A 255 -15.08 5.78 17.47
C PRO A 255 -15.19 5.15 16.07
N LEU A 256 -14.15 4.47 15.56
CA LEU A 256 -14.12 3.85 14.24
C LEU A 256 -14.68 2.44 14.28
N ARG A 257 -15.60 2.12 13.37
CA ARG A 257 -16.15 0.79 13.18
C ARG A 257 -16.05 0.38 11.71
N THR A 258 -15.47 -0.78 11.45
CA THR A 258 -15.41 -1.40 10.11
C THR A 258 -16.20 -2.70 10.11
N ILE A 259 -17.10 -2.85 9.13
CA ILE A 259 -17.97 -4.02 8.99
C ILE A 259 -17.64 -4.72 7.67
N CYS A 260 -17.26 -5.99 7.75
CA CYS A 260 -17.05 -6.87 6.59
C CYS A 260 -17.77 -8.20 6.85
N GLU A 261 -18.51 -8.69 5.86
CA GLU A 261 -19.21 -9.98 5.98
C GLU A 261 -18.21 -11.14 6.02
N PRO A 262 -18.37 -12.10 6.93
CA PRO A 262 -17.57 -13.32 6.94
C PRO A 262 -17.68 -14.07 5.59
N GLY A 263 -16.55 -14.48 5.03
CA GLY A 263 -16.49 -15.13 3.72
C GLY A 263 -16.57 -14.19 2.52
N SER A 264 -16.56 -12.86 2.73
CA SER A 264 -16.34 -11.89 1.66
C SER A 264 -14.85 -11.78 1.30
N VAL A 265 -14.53 -11.17 0.17
CA VAL A 265 -13.15 -10.90 -0.26
C VAL A 265 -12.36 -10.06 0.76
N LEU A 266 -13.02 -9.22 1.55
CA LEU A 266 -12.44 -8.37 2.59
C LEU A 266 -12.37 -9.04 3.98
N LYS A 267 -12.97 -10.22 4.15
CA LYS A 267 -12.94 -11.04 5.37
C LYS A 267 -13.03 -12.51 5.00
N ALA A 268 -12.07 -12.94 4.21
CA ALA A 268 -12.02 -14.29 3.68
C ALA A 268 -11.77 -15.35 4.76
N ASN A 269 -12.17 -16.56 4.47
CA ASN A 269 -11.94 -17.73 5.31
C ASN A 269 -10.70 -18.51 4.82
N ARG A 270 -9.97 -19.12 5.75
CA ARG A 270 -8.92 -20.10 5.43
C ARG A 270 -9.50 -21.25 4.57
N PRO A 271 -8.80 -21.72 3.51
CA PRO A 271 -7.43 -21.40 3.12
C PRO A 271 -7.32 -20.41 1.92
N ALA A 272 -8.17 -19.39 1.81
CA ALA A 272 -8.12 -18.46 0.69
C ALA A 272 -6.71 -17.87 0.48
N ALA A 273 -6.31 -17.66 -0.79
CA ALA A 273 -5.06 -17.02 -1.15
C ALA A 273 -5.12 -15.51 -0.87
N THR A 274 -4.03 -14.92 -0.37
CA THR A 274 -3.96 -13.53 0.11
C THR A 274 -2.70 -12.79 -0.33
N SER A 275 -1.88 -13.34 -1.22
CA SER A 275 -0.57 -12.73 -1.56
C SER A 275 -0.68 -11.30 -2.09
N CYS A 276 -1.81 -10.95 -2.74
CA CYS A 276 -2.11 -9.59 -3.22
C CYS A 276 -3.14 -8.85 -2.35
N TYR A 277 -3.25 -9.14 -1.04
CA TYR A 277 -4.20 -8.48 -0.13
C TYR A 277 -4.14 -6.95 -0.18
N TYR A 278 -2.99 -6.41 -0.49
CA TYR A 278 -2.75 -4.97 -0.55
C TYR A 278 -3.59 -4.29 -1.64
N GLU A 279 -3.90 -4.98 -2.74
CA GLU A 279 -4.82 -4.45 -3.74
C GLU A 279 -6.20 -4.21 -3.11
N SER A 280 -6.77 -5.20 -2.41
CA SER A 280 -8.03 -5.04 -1.68
C SER A 280 -7.99 -3.94 -0.63
N MET A 281 -6.90 -3.83 0.14
CA MET A 281 -6.73 -2.79 1.15
C MET A 281 -6.71 -1.39 0.53
N ILE A 282 -6.01 -1.21 -0.59
CA ILE A 282 -5.92 0.08 -1.28
C ILE A 282 -7.28 0.47 -1.88
N TYR A 283 -8.02 -0.49 -2.45
CA TYR A 283 -9.39 -0.24 -2.91
C TYR A 283 -10.35 0.11 -1.75
N VAL A 284 -10.19 -0.48 -0.57
CA VAL A 284 -10.92 -0.07 0.65
C VAL A 284 -10.62 1.40 0.97
N ILE A 285 -9.36 1.81 0.92
CA ILE A 285 -8.97 3.22 1.13
C ILE A 285 -9.64 4.12 0.08
N ASP A 286 -9.53 3.77 -1.20
CA ASP A 286 -10.06 4.58 -2.30
C ASP A 286 -11.58 4.72 -2.26
N LEU A 287 -12.31 3.65 -1.98
CA LEU A 287 -13.76 3.67 -1.86
C LEU A 287 -14.24 4.62 -0.76
N VAL A 288 -13.66 4.51 0.44
CA VAL A 288 -13.99 5.40 1.56
C VAL A 288 -13.58 6.84 1.24
N TRP A 289 -12.42 7.02 0.63
CA TRP A 289 -11.93 8.34 0.20
C TRP A 289 -12.87 8.96 -0.85
N LYS A 290 -13.20 8.22 -1.91
CA LYS A 290 -14.05 8.66 -2.99
C LYS A 290 -15.47 9.00 -2.52
N ALA A 291 -16.04 8.20 -1.61
CA ALA A 291 -17.33 8.46 -0.98
C ALA A 291 -17.32 9.78 -0.18
N LEU A 292 -16.22 10.11 0.48
CA LEU A 292 -16.10 11.27 1.36
C LEU A 292 -15.44 12.50 0.72
N ALA A 293 -14.81 12.39 -0.44
CA ALA A 293 -14.13 13.51 -1.10
C ALA A 293 -15.05 14.73 -1.34
N PRO A 294 -16.32 14.59 -1.73
CA PRO A 294 -17.22 15.74 -1.83
C PRO A 294 -17.57 16.41 -0.49
N VAL A 295 -17.42 15.65 0.62
CA VAL A 295 -17.78 16.11 1.99
C VAL A 295 -16.60 16.79 2.66
N PHE A 296 -15.38 16.33 2.39
CA PHE A 296 -14.12 16.81 2.96
C PHE A 296 -13.15 17.31 1.87
N PRO A 297 -13.53 18.30 1.04
CA PRO A 297 -12.73 18.74 -0.10
C PRO A 297 -11.38 19.39 0.29
N GLU A 298 -11.23 19.80 1.55
CA GLU A 298 -9.97 20.36 2.08
C GLU A 298 -8.96 19.27 2.51
N SER A 299 -9.44 18.04 2.72
CA SER A 299 -8.63 16.91 3.21
C SER A 299 -8.46 15.80 2.19
N LEU A 300 -9.41 15.66 1.26
CA LEU A 300 -9.47 14.55 0.30
C LEU A 300 -9.49 15.11 -1.12
N GLY A 301 -8.52 14.70 -1.92
CA GLY A 301 -8.39 15.08 -3.34
C GLY A 301 -8.98 14.04 -4.29
N ALA A 302 -8.58 14.14 -5.55
CA ALA A 302 -8.87 13.17 -6.60
C ALA A 302 -8.06 11.85 -6.41
N GLY A 303 -8.39 10.83 -7.19
CA GLY A 303 -7.77 9.51 -7.13
C GLY A 303 -6.29 9.52 -7.48
N HIS A 304 -5.55 8.54 -6.97
CA HIS A 304 -4.12 8.31 -7.24
C HIS A 304 -3.94 6.97 -7.98
N LEU A 305 -2.70 6.59 -8.33
CA LEU A 305 -2.39 5.36 -9.11
C LEU A 305 -3.06 4.07 -8.59
N LEU A 306 -3.49 4.04 -7.37
CA LEU A 306 -4.31 3.00 -6.72
C LEU A 306 -3.80 1.56 -6.90
N SER A 307 -2.52 1.34 -6.81
CA SER A 307 -1.90 0.02 -6.75
C SER A 307 -0.49 0.16 -6.19
N VAL A 308 0.02 -0.88 -5.54
CA VAL A 308 1.44 -0.95 -5.18
C VAL A 308 2.30 -1.03 -6.44
N CYS A 309 1.72 -1.50 -7.54
CA CYS A 309 2.45 -1.76 -8.78
C CYS A 309 3.70 -2.62 -8.48
N THR A 310 3.45 -3.74 -7.76
CA THR A 310 4.51 -4.62 -7.29
C THR A 310 5.14 -5.38 -8.43
N VAL A 311 6.48 -5.37 -8.45
CA VAL A 311 7.31 -6.12 -9.41
C VAL A 311 8.25 -7.03 -8.64
N LEU A 312 8.37 -8.26 -9.10
CA LEU A 312 9.32 -9.23 -8.60
C LEU A 312 10.06 -9.86 -9.77
N MET A 313 11.39 -9.87 -9.70
CA MET A 313 12.23 -10.60 -10.65
C MET A 313 13.22 -11.48 -9.89
N ALA A 314 13.36 -12.72 -10.34
CA ALA A 314 14.25 -13.69 -9.73
C ALA A 314 14.99 -14.48 -10.80
N GLY A 315 16.23 -14.82 -10.53
CA GLY A 315 17.10 -15.57 -11.46
C GLY A 315 18.51 -15.76 -10.91
N LYS A 316 19.44 -16.05 -11.81
CA LYS A 316 20.88 -16.11 -11.50
C LYS A 316 21.59 -14.88 -12.05
N HIS A 317 22.52 -14.33 -11.28
CA HIS A 317 23.31 -13.18 -11.73
C HIS A 317 24.30 -13.64 -12.82
N GLN A 318 24.37 -12.90 -13.93
CA GLN A 318 25.19 -13.24 -15.12
C GLN A 318 26.69 -13.36 -14.80
N ASP A 319 27.21 -12.50 -13.92
CA ASP A 319 28.64 -12.44 -13.62
C ASP A 319 29.04 -13.29 -12.41
N PHE A 320 28.15 -13.43 -11.42
CA PHE A 320 28.48 -14.08 -10.15
C PHE A 320 27.85 -15.47 -10.00
N GLY A 321 26.85 -15.82 -10.81
CA GLY A 321 26.17 -17.12 -10.78
C GLY A 321 25.32 -17.38 -9.52
N ASN A 322 25.26 -16.42 -8.59
CA ASN A 322 24.41 -16.52 -7.41
C ASN A 322 22.95 -16.22 -7.74
N ASP A 323 22.05 -16.82 -7.00
CA ASP A 323 20.63 -16.53 -7.08
C ASP A 323 20.35 -15.12 -6.55
N TYR A 324 19.42 -14.41 -7.20
CA TYR A 324 18.96 -13.11 -6.77
C TYR A 324 17.44 -13.01 -6.81
N LEU A 325 16.95 -12.08 -6.03
CA LEU A 325 15.55 -11.68 -5.97
C LEU A 325 15.48 -10.17 -5.76
N ILE A 326 14.80 -9.45 -6.66
CA ILE A 326 14.39 -8.07 -6.46
C ILE A 326 12.87 -8.02 -6.31
N ILE A 327 12.40 -7.30 -5.30
CA ILE A 327 10.98 -6.99 -5.06
C ILE A 327 10.89 -5.47 -4.91
N GLU A 328 10.08 -4.84 -5.72
CA GLU A 328 9.90 -3.38 -5.69
C GLU A 328 8.44 -3.00 -5.90
N PRO A 329 7.92 -2.03 -5.14
CA PRO A 329 6.78 -1.24 -5.55
C PRO A 329 7.21 -0.23 -6.61
N THR A 330 6.27 0.31 -7.39
CA THR A 330 6.57 1.35 -8.39
C THR A 330 5.83 2.64 -8.06
N VAL A 331 6.55 3.77 -8.09
CA VAL A 331 5.97 5.10 -7.88
C VAL A 331 5.03 5.51 -9.03
N GLY A 332 4.09 6.41 -8.75
CA GLY A 332 3.18 6.92 -9.78
C GLY A 332 2.55 8.26 -9.44
N GLY A 333 1.50 8.62 -10.15
CA GLY A 333 0.83 9.91 -10.02
C GLY A 333 -0.22 9.93 -8.92
N TRP A 334 -0.22 10.99 -8.10
CA TRP A 334 -1.27 11.27 -7.14
C TRP A 334 -2.27 12.26 -7.68
N GLY A 335 -3.52 12.16 -7.24
CA GLY A 335 -4.58 13.09 -7.59
C GLY A 335 -4.32 14.50 -7.09
N ALA A 336 -4.86 15.46 -7.80
CA ALA A 336 -4.89 16.85 -7.38
C ALA A 336 -5.88 17.04 -6.24
N CYS A 337 -5.68 18.06 -5.44
CA CYS A 337 -6.60 18.48 -4.40
C CYS A 337 -6.88 19.98 -4.49
N LYS A 338 -7.82 20.46 -3.71
CA LYS A 338 -8.12 21.88 -3.66
C LYS A 338 -6.88 22.69 -3.26
N GLY A 339 -6.45 23.58 -4.14
CA GLY A 339 -5.28 24.45 -3.93
C GLY A 339 -3.95 23.89 -4.47
N HIS A 340 -3.86 22.60 -4.81
CA HIS A 340 -2.60 21.97 -5.17
C HIS A 340 -2.74 21.00 -6.35
N ASP A 341 -1.78 21.09 -7.28
CA ASP A 341 -1.59 20.07 -8.31
C ASP A 341 -1.19 18.72 -7.67
N GLY A 342 -1.50 17.62 -8.33
CA GLY A 342 -1.18 16.28 -7.88
C GLY A 342 0.33 16.06 -7.76
N GLN A 343 0.73 15.27 -6.79
CA GLN A 343 2.13 14.91 -6.54
C GLN A 343 2.63 13.91 -7.59
N VAL A 344 3.93 13.98 -7.86
CA VAL A 344 4.62 13.18 -8.88
C VAL A 344 5.55 12.18 -8.19
N GLY A 345 5.55 10.94 -8.65
CA GLY A 345 6.52 9.94 -8.21
C GLY A 345 6.36 9.52 -6.75
N LEU A 346 5.14 9.39 -6.26
CA LEU A 346 4.85 8.83 -4.93
C LEU A 346 4.36 7.39 -5.02
N PHE A 347 4.58 6.63 -3.95
CA PHE A 347 3.97 5.31 -3.79
C PHE A 347 2.47 5.42 -3.48
N CYS A 348 1.76 4.31 -3.57
CA CYS A 348 0.33 4.27 -3.26
C CYS A 348 0.05 4.61 -1.79
N VAL A 349 -1.19 5.01 -1.49
CA VAL A 349 -1.62 5.54 -0.20
C VAL A 349 -1.39 4.62 1.00
N GLY A 350 -1.34 3.32 0.83
CA GLY A 350 -1.13 2.35 1.92
C GLY A 350 0.34 2.03 2.20
N ASP A 351 1.23 2.34 1.26
CA ASP A 351 2.63 1.93 1.31
C ASP A 351 3.54 2.98 2.00
N GLY A 352 3.19 4.24 1.92
CA GLY A 352 3.90 5.31 2.63
C GLY A 352 5.28 5.59 2.06
N GLU A 353 6.27 5.79 2.95
CA GLU A 353 7.64 6.12 2.60
C GLU A 353 8.44 4.85 2.28
N THR A 354 8.39 4.43 1.04
CA THR A 354 9.16 3.34 0.43
C THR A 354 10.06 3.92 -0.67
N TYR A 355 11.16 3.25 -1.00
CA TYR A 355 12.11 3.71 -2.02
C TYR A 355 12.36 2.61 -3.03
N ASN A 356 12.44 2.97 -4.30
CA ASN A 356 12.97 2.09 -5.32
C ASN A 356 14.47 1.86 -5.10
N VAL A 357 14.95 0.67 -5.46
CA VAL A 357 16.40 0.40 -5.48
C VAL A 357 17.07 1.35 -6.48
N PRO A 358 18.13 2.09 -6.09
CA PRO A 358 18.88 2.92 -7.02
C PRO A 358 19.36 2.11 -8.23
N VAL A 359 19.35 2.72 -9.41
CA VAL A 359 19.64 2.05 -10.70
C VAL A 359 20.98 1.31 -10.65
N GLU A 360 22.03 1.97 -10.14
CA GLU A 360 23.37 1.39 -10.05
C GLU A 360 23.41 0.15 -9.13
N MET A 361 22.64 0.20 -8.03
CA MET A 361 22.50 -0.95 -7.12
C MET A 361 21.69 -2.07 -7.75
N ALA A 362 20.63 -1.72 -8.50
CA ALA A 362 19.81 -2.71 -9.19
C ALA A 362 20.64 -3.47 -10.22
N GLU A 363 21.42 -2.78 -11.05
CA GLU A 363 22.25 -3.38 -12.09
C GLU A 363 23.45 -4.18 -11.55
N THR A 364 23.99 -3.78 -10.39
CA THR A 364 25.15 -4.48 -9.80
C THR A 364 24.78 -5.70 -8.94
N ARG A 365 23.54 -5.77 -8.44
CA ARG A 365 23.10 -6.86 -7.54
C ARG A 365 22.21 -7.88 -8.20
N TYR A 366 21.48 -7.47 -9.24
CA TYR A 366 20.48 -8.31 -9.88
C TYR A 366 20.80 -8.46 -11.36
N GLY A 367 20.37 -9.53 -11.97
CA GLY A 367 20.62 -9.81 -13.39
C GLY A 367 19.74 -9.00 -14.33
N ILE A 368 19.64 -7.70 -14.09
CA ILE A 368 18.83 -6.75 -14.86
C ILE A 368 19.65 -5.53 -15.28
N ARG A 369 19.20 -4.85 -16.34
CA ARG A 369 19.60 -3.50 -16.71
C ARG A 369 18.38 -2.59 -16.71
N VAL A 370 18.53 -1.37 -16.21
CA VAL A 370 17.45 -0.36 -16.21
C VAL A 370 17.63 0.52 -17.43
N ASP A 371 16.87 0.24 -18.51
CA ASP A 371 16.98 0.98 -19.76
C ASP A 371 16.33 2.38 -19.69
N GLU A 372 15.30 2.55 -18.84
CA GLU A 372 14.59 3.81 -18.66
C GLU A 372 14.04 3.95 -17.24
N HIS A 373 14.10 5.16 -16.69
CA HIS A 373 13.35 5.58 -15.52
C HIS A 373 12.98 7.05 -15.72
N SER A 374 11.74 7.29 -16.14
CA SER A 374 11.25 8.61 -16.56
C SER A 374 9.83 8.88 -16.03
N LEU A 375 9.36 10.11 -16.23
CA LEU A 375 7.98 10.46 -15.90
C LEU A 375 7.04 10.03 -17.03
N HIS A 376 5.87 9.53 -16.64
CA HIS A 376 4.71 9.32 -17.49
C HIS A 376 3.78 10.51 -17.34
N THR A 377 3.77 11.43 -18.28
CA THR A 377 2.97 12.64 -18.25
C THR A 377 1.66 12.53 -19.02
N ASP A 378 1.60 11.59 -19.95
CA ASP A 378 0.45 11.41 -20.84
C ASP A 378 -0.80 10.95 -20.07
N GLY A 379 -1.92 11.64 -20.31
CA GLY A 379 -3.19 11.35 -19.66
C GLY A 379 -3.30 11.83 -18.21
N ALA A 380 -2.43 12.72 -17.72
CA ALA A 380 -2.62 13.35 -16.40
C ALA A 380 -3.96 14.08 -16.33
N GLY A 381 -4.76 13.78 -15.32
CA GLY A 381 -6.11 14.31 -15.17
C GLY A 381 -6.15 15.84 -15.23
N ALA A 382 -6.84 16.40 -16.22
CA ALA A 382 -6.99 17.84 -16.34
C ALA A 382 -7.93 18.40 -15.28
N GLY A 383 -7.60 19.57 -14.71
CA GLY A 383 -8.39 20.23 -13.68
C GLY A 383 -7.92 21.66 -13.47
N GLU A 384 -8.62 22.43 -12.66
CA GLU A 384 -8.09 23.67 -12.10
C GLU A 384 -6.72 23.40 -11.45
N TYR A 385 -6.63 22.24 -10.79
CA TYR A 385 -5.40 21.61 -10.32
C TYR A 385 -5.21 20.30 -11.09
N ARG A 386 -4.04 20.15 -11.73
CA ARG A 386 -3.70 19.03 -12.60
C ARG A 386 -3.27 17.81 -11.77
N GLY A 387 -3.68 16.61 -12.19
CA GLY A 387 -3.18 15.36 -11.64
C GLY A 387 -1.65 15.23 -11.77
N GLY A 388 -1.04 14.48 -10.87
CA GLY A 388 0.40 14.20 -10.87
C GLY A 388 0.80 13.22 -11.97
N SER A 389 2.03 13.30 -12.45
CA SER A 389 2.58 12.39 -13.46
C SER A 389 2.86 11.02 -12.86
N GLY A 390 2.64 9.96 -13.63
CA GLY A 390 3.07 8.61 -13.35
C GLY A 390 4.57 8.42 -13.63
N ALA A 391 5.00 7.16 -13.69
CA ALA A 391 6.37 6.79 -14.03
C ALA A 391 6.41 5.74 -15.14
N VAL A 392 7.49 5.76 -15.92
CA VAL A 392 7.90 4.68 -16.81
C VAL A 392 9.16 4.06 -16.22
N ARG A 393 9.19 2.74 -16.08
CA ARG A 393 10.38 2.00 -15.71
C ARG A 393 10.55 0.80 -16.64
N VAL A 394 11.76 0.66 -17.19
CA VAL A 394 12.05 -0.37 -18.19
C VAL A 394 13.21 -1.23 -17.70
N TYR A 395 12.94 -2.53 -17.52
CA TYR A 395 13.94 -3.52 -17.17
C TYR A 395 14.24 -4.44 -18.33
N ARG A 396 15.52 -4.65 -18.59
CA ARG A 396 16.03 -5.64 -19.54
C ARG A 396 16.61 -6.81 -18.78
N SER A 397 16.22 -8.03 -19.15
CA SER A 397 16.83 -9.26 -18.66
C SER A 397 18.27 -9.40 -19.17
N MET A 398 19.18 -9.67 -18.25
CA MET A 398 20.59 -9.93 -18.58
C MET A 398 20.92 -11.44 -18.57
N ASN A 399 19.94 -12.29 -18.30
CA ASN A 399 20.09 -13.74 -18.13
C ASN A 399 19.00 -14.54 -18.81
N GLU A 400 19.30 -15.82 -19.00
CA GLU A 400 18.33 -16.82 -19.40
C GLU A 400 17.49 -17.27 -18.21
N ASN A 401 16.22 -17.64 -18.47
CA ASN A 401 15.30 -18.22 -17.48
C ASN A 401 15.05 -17.36 -16.24
N GLN A 402 15.13 -16.06 -16.36
CA GLN A 402 14.73 -15.12 -15.34
C GLN A 402 13.19 -15.09 -15.24
N THR A 403 12.64 -15.07 -14.04
CA THR A 403 11.19 -15.00 -13.85
C THR A 403 10.75 -13.62 -13.46
N PHE A 404 9.63 -13.19 -14.03
CA PHE A 404 8.95 -11.92 -13.72
C PHE A 404 7.55 -12.20 -13.19
N THR A 405 7.21 -11.59 -12.07
CA THR A 405 5.86 -11.59 -11.48
C THR A 405 5.47 -10.16 -11.15
N ALA A 406 4.24 -9.76 -11.46
CA ALA A 406 3.76 -8.42 -11.15
C ALA A 406 2.25 -8.36 -10.91
N SER A 407 1.84 -7.41 -10.07
CA SER A 407 0.45 -7.02 -9.84
C SER A 407 0.34 -5.51 -9.93
N PHE A 408 -0.36 -5.05 -10.98
CA PHE A 408 -0.68 -3.66 -11.29
C PHE A 408 -2.21 -3.55 -11.33
N GLY A 409 -2.83 -3.21 -10.21
CA GLY A 409 -4.25 -2.85 -10.17
C GLY A 409 -4.50 -1.55 -10.92
N ARG A 410 -5.76 -1.18 -11.12
CA ARG A 410 -6.19 0.01 -11.88
C ARG A 410 -5.70 -0.03 -13.33
N ASN A 411 -5.78 -1.19 -13.97
CA ASN A 411 -5.34 -1.38 -15.35
C ASN A 411 -6.48 -1.33 -16.39
N LYS A 412 -7.74 -1.41 -15.96
CA LYS A 412 -8.92 -1.33 -16.83
C LYS A 412 -9.67 -0.02 -16.67
N TRP A 413 -9.81 0.47 -15.46
CA TRP A 413 -10.54 1.70 -15.14
C TRP A 413 -9.56 2.80 -14.78
N PRO A 414 -9.68 4.01 -15.36
CA PRO A 414 -8.76 5.10 -15.08
C PRO A 414 -8.89 5.60 -13.63
N VAL A 415 -7.86 6.30 -13.20
CA VAL A 415 -7.84 7.00 -11.92
C VAL A 415 -8.86 8.14 -11.95
N TRP A 416 -9.77 8.20 -10.99
CA TRP A 416 -10.90 9.15 -11.01
C TRP A 416 -10.49 10.60 -10.71
N GLY A 417 -11.11 11.56 -11.43
CA GLY A 417 -11.03 13.00 -11.16
C GLY A 417 -12.07 13.46 -10.15
N ALA A 418 -11.86 14.60 -9.51
CA ALA A 418 -12.75 15.14 -8.49
C ALA A 418 -13.23 16.58 -8.81
N ALA A 419 -14.40 16.97 -8.28
CA ALA A 419 -14.98 18.32 -8.36
C ALA A 419 -15.06 18.89 -9.79
N GLY A 420 -15.23 18.03 -10.80
CA GLY A 420 -15.27 18.42 -12.22
C GLY A 420 -13.92 18.36 -12.94
N GLY A 421 -12.88 17.85 -12.28
CA GLY A 421 -11.62 17.45 -12.92
C GLY A 421 -11.78 16.16 -13.71
N LYS A 422 -10.90 15.96 -14.71
CA LYS A 422 -10.89 14.76 -15.54
C LYS A 422 -10.13 13.63 -14.88
N ASP A 423 -10.43 12.41 -15.32
CA ASP A 423 -9.72 11.21 -14.90
C ASP A 423 -8.25 11.23 -15.36
N GLY A 424 -7.41 10.52 -14.63
CA GLY A 424 -6.04 10.21 -15.01
C GLY A 424 -5.96 8.99 -15.92
N SER A 425 -4.79 8.37 -16.01
CA SER A 425 -4.55 7.18 -16.83
C SER A 425 -4.73 5.86 -16.05
N VAL A 426 -4.27 4.74 -16.61
CA VAL A 426 -4.26 3.40 -16.02
C VAL A 426 -2.83 2.91 -15.80
N ASN A 427 -2.66 1.94 -14.89
CA ASN A 427 -1.39 1.22 -14.73
C ASN A 427 -1.31 0.05 -15.70
N TYR A 428 -0.15 -0.23 -16.26
CA TYR A 428 0.07 -1.44 -17.07
C TYR A 428 1.55 -1.75 -17.23
N PHE A 429 1.84 -2.94 -17.69
CA PHE A 429 3.16 -3.30 -18.21
C PHE A 429 3.03 -4.09 -19.52
N GLN A 430 4.10 -4.09 -20.32
CA GLN A 430 4.22 -4.81 -21.59
C GLN A 430 5.57 -5.51 -21.65
N PHE A 431 5.58 -6.70 -22.23
CA PHE A 431 6.83 -7.38 -22.57
C PHE A 431 7.21 -7.04 -24.01
N ILE A 432 8.50 -6.91 -24.24
CA ILE A 432 9.12 -6.75 -25.56
C ILE A 432 10.18 -7.86 -25.64
N ASP A 433 9.87 -8.91 -26.38
CA ASP A 433 10.77 -10.04 -26.54
C ASP A 433 12.01 -9.61 -27.37
N ALA A 434 13.11 -10.36 -27.28
CA ALA A 434 14.38 -10.00 -27.93
C ALA A 434 14.29 -9.85 -29.46
N ASP A 435 13.28 -10.45 -30.09
CA ASP A 435 12.99 -10.32 -31.53
C ASP A 435 12.17 -9.06 -31.87
N GLY A 436 11.78 -8.25 -30.85
CA GLY A 436 10.98 -7.04 -31.00
C GLY A 436 9.46 -7.26 -30.92
N THR A 437 9.00 -8.47 -30.66
CA THR A 437 7.56 -8.73 -30.46
C THR A 437 7.08 -8.07 -29.18
N VAL A 438 6.02 -7.26 -29.27
CA VAL A 438 5.43 -6.52 -28.14
C VAL A 438 4.12 -7.18 -27.71
N SER A 439 3.98 -7.44 -26.44
CA SER A 439 2.73 -7.97 -25.88
C SER A 439 1.65 -6.88 -25.76
N GLU A 440 0.39 -7.30 -25.66
CA GLU A 440 -0.68 -6.40 -25.21
C GLU A 440 -0.37 -5.87 -23.80
N PRO A 441 -0.87 -4.65 -23.46
CA PRO A 441 -0.80 -4.13 -22.08
C PRO A 441 -1.54 -5.05 -21.11
N MET A 442 -0.92 -5.30 -19.95
CA MET A 442 -1.49 -6.18 -18.91
C MET A 442 -1.22 -5.64 -17.51
N GLY A 443 -2.05 -6.08 -16.54
CA GLY A 443 -1.90 -5.71 -15.13
C GLY A 443 -1.39 -6.83 -14.24
N ILE A 444 -1.41 -8.09 -14.71
CA ILE A 444 -1.00 -9.25 -13.92
C ILE A 444 -0.11 -10.17 -14.74
N ALA A 445 0.98 -10.65 -14.12
CA ALA A 445 1.82 -11.72 -14.64
C ALA A 445 2.31 -12.61 -13.50
N ALA A 446 2.30 -13.92 -13.72
CA ALA A 446 2.79 -14.92 -12.78
C ALA A 446 3.98 -15.67 -13.39
N ARG A 447 5.18 -15.48 -12.85
CA ARG A 447 6.41 -16.21 -13.20
C ARG A 447 6.67 -16.30 -14.73
N ARG A 448 6.36 -15.21 -15.47
CA ARG A 448 6.73 -15.15 -16.89
C ARG A 448 8.24 -15.32 -17.02
N VAL A 449 8.66 -16.27 -17.84
CA VAL A 449 10.07 -16.46 -18.16
C VAL A 449 10.53 -15.36 -19.10
N MET A 450 11.65 -14.72 -18.76
CA MET A 450 12.35 -13.74 -19.57
C MET A 450 13.77 -14.26 -19.83
N ASN A 451 14.22 -14.12 -21.07
CA ASN A 451 15.55 -14.50 -21.51
C ASN A 451 16.42 -13.27 -21.76
N THR A 452 17.68 -13.48 -22.07
CA THR A 452 18.63 -12.40 -22.35
C THR A 452 18.10 -11.44 -23.43
N ASN A 453 18.07 -10.15 -23.09
CA ASN A 453 17.54 -9.04 -23.89
C ASN A 453 16.02 -8.92 -23.98
N ASP A 454 15.24 -9.82 -23.38
CA ASP A 454 13.83 -9.54 -23.19
C ASP A 454 13.66 -8.32 -22.25
N VAL A 455 12.66 -7.52 -22.53
CA VAL A 455 12.41 -6.26 -21.84
C VAL A 455 11.00 -6.27 -21.26
N VAL A 456 10.83 -5.71 -20.07
CA VAL A 456 9.53 -5.33 -19.53
C VAL A 456 9.46 -3.82 -19.35
N ARG A 457 8.48 -3.19 -19.98
CA ARG A 457 8.16 -1.78 -19.84
C ARG A 457 6.96 -1.62 -18.91
N MET A 458 7.16 -0.96 -17.81
CA MET A 458 6.17 -0.71 -16.76
C MET A 458 5.77 0.75 -16.79
N VAL A 459 4.46 1.01 -16.80
CA VAL A 459 3.87 2.35 -16.83
C VAL A 459 2.88 2.45 -15.68
N THR A 460 3.10 3.39 -14.78
CA THR A 460 2.16 3.66 -13.70
C THR A 460 1.24 4.82 -14.06
N ALA A 461 0.03 4.77 -13.51
CA ALA A 461 -1.01 5.74 -13.78
C ALA A 461 -0.63 7.16 -13.32
N THR A 462 -1.15 8.12 -14.04
CA THR A 462 -1.21 9.53 -13.63
C THR A 462 -2.38 9.74 -12.65
N GLY A 463 -2.29 10.76 -11.81
CA GLY A 463 -3.36 11.13 -10.88
C GLY A 463 -4.57 11.80 -11.56
N GLY A 464 -5.72 11.75 -10.89
CA GLY A 464 -6.92 12.48 -11.31
C GLY A 464 -6.79 14.00 -11.11
N GLY A 465 -7.45 14.78 -11.97
CA GLY A 465 -7.54 16.24 -11.85
C GLY A 465 -8.58 16.68 -10.82
N TYR A 466 -8.45 17.88 -10.28
CA TYR A 466 -9.41 18.47 -9.36
C TYR A 466 -9.95 19.82 -9.89
N GLY A 467 -11.26 20.00 -9.86
CA GLY A 467 -11.92 21.22 -10.31
C GLY A 467 -12.00 21.37 -11.83
N ASN A 468 -12.77 22.34 -12.30
CA ASN A 468 -12.96 22.58 -13.73
C ASN A 468 -11.64 23.02 -14.42
N PRO A 469 -11.14 22.31 -15.43
CA PRO A 469 -9.90 22.65 -16.14
C PRO A 469 -9.89 24.09 -16.72
N PHE A 470 -11.02 24.61 -17.11
CA PHE A 470 -11.12 25.97 -17.64
C PHE A 470 -10.85 27.06 -16.58
N LYS A 471 -10.84 26.73 -15.29
CA LYS A 471 -10.45 27.65 -14.22
C LYS A 471 -8.93 27.69 -13.98
N ARG A 472 -8.15 26.75 -14.57
CA ARG A 472 -6.69 26.80 -14.47
C ARG A 472 -6.17 28.06 -15.15
N PRO A 473 -5.36 28.92 -14.49
CA PRO A 473 -4.80 30.12 -15.11
C PRO A 473 -4.05 29.78 -16.41
N ALA A 474 -4.32 30.54 -17.47
CA ALA A 474 -3.75 30.27 -18.80
C ALA A 474 -2.22 30.24 -18.81
N GLU A 475 -1.58 31.07 -17.99
CA GLU A 475 -0.14 31.12 -17.81
C GLU A 475 0.41 29.85 -17.15
N LYS A 476 -0.36 29.24 -16.21
CA LYS A 476 0.02 27.94 -15.63
C LYS A 476 -0.08 26.83 -16.67
N VAL A 477 -1.12 26.86 -17.53
CA VAL A 477 -1.25 25.90 -18.64
C VAL A 477 -0.08 26.04 -19.61
N ALA A 478 0.30 27.25 -19.97
CA ALA A 478 1.47 27.50 -20.82
C ALA A 478 2.79 27.03 -20.18
N MET A 479 2.91 27.17 -18.85
CA MET A 479 4.05 26.66 -18.11
C MET A 479 4.06 25.11 -18.07
N ASP A 480 2.88 24.47 -17.94
CA ASP A 480 2.77 23.02 -18.02
C ASP A 480 3.23 22.48 -19.39
N VAL A 481 2.89 23.19 -20.50
CA VAL A 481 3.40 22.86 -21.85
C VAL A 481 4.92 23.02 -21.89
N LYS A 482 5.45 24.14 -21.39
CA LYS A 482 6.90 24.39 -21.36
C LYS A 482 7.68 23.33 -20.60
N ASN A 483 7.10 22.82 -19.52
CA ASN A 483 7.70 21.81 -18.65
C ASN A 483 7.37 20.36 -19.08
N GLU A 484 6.75 20.19 -20.25
CA GLU A 484 6.40 18.89 -20.84
C GLU A 484 5.44 18.04 -20.00
N TYR A 485 4.67 18.68 -19.11
CA TYR A 485 3.60 17.98 -18.37
C TYR A 485 2.36 17.72 -19.22
N ILE A 486 2.10 18.59 -20.21
CA ILE A 486 1.03 18.45 -21.19
C ILE A 486 1.52 18.89 -22.56
N THR A 487 0.87 18.43 -23.63
CA THR A 487 1.15 18.89 -24.99
C THR A 487 0.40 20.19 -25.32
N VAL A 488 0.77 20.85 -26.43
CA VAL A 488 0.02 22.00 -26.95
C VAL A 488 -1.42 21.62 -27.30
N GLU A 489 -1.61 20.41 -27.83
CA GLU A 489 -2.91 19.86 -28.19
C GLU A 489 -3.77 19.65 -26.93
N GLN A 490 -3.20 19.11 -25.87
CA GLN A 490 -3.86 18.94 -24.56
C GLN A 490 -4.21 20.30 -23.94
N ALA A 491 -3.31 21.29 -24.00
CA ALA A 491 -3.59 22.64 -23.53
C ALA A 491 -4.84 23.24 -24.20
N LYS A 492 -4.98 23.02 -25.51
CA LYS A 492 -6.14 23.45 -26.29
C LYS A 492 -7.39 22.62 -25.95
N ALA A 493 -7.29 21.29 -25.98
CA ALA A 493 -8.43 20.38 -25.89
C ALA A 493 -9.01 20.32 -24.47
N ASP A 494 -8.15 20.28 -23.45
CA ASP A 494 -8.56 20.08 -22.06
C ASP A 494 -8.76 21.38 -21.30
N TYR A 495 -7.91 22.37 -21.57
CA TYR A 495 -7.90 23.63 -20.83
C TYR A 495 -8.44 24.83 -21.62
N GLY A 496 -8.65 24.65 -22.92
CA GLY A 496 -9.12 25.74 -23.79
C GLY A 496 -8.11 26.88 -23.94
N VAL A 497 -6.80 26.60 -23.81
CA VAL A 497 -5.73 27.60 -23.92
C VAL A 497 -4.92 27.35 -25.19
N LEU A 498 -4.76 28.41 -25.98
CA LEU A 498 -3.91 28.37 -27.18
C LEU A 498 -2.48 28.80 -26.78
N VAL A 499 -1.52 27.90 -26.90
CA VAL A 499 -0.12 28.12 -26.52
C VAL A 499 0.77 28.07 -27.79
N ASP A 500 1.69 29.00 -27.90
CA ASP A 500 2.70 29.00 -28.95
C ASP A 500 3.75 27.89 -28.66
N PRO A 501 3.99 26.97 -29.62
CA PRO A 501 4.87 25.81 -29.36
C PRO A 501 6.36 26.14 -29.23
N GLU A 502 6.80 27.32 -29.74
CA GLU A 502 8.21 27.72 -29.71
C GLU A 502 8.52 28.65 -28.51
N THR A 503 7.62 29.59 -28.25
CA THR A 503 7.83 30.62 -27.24
C THR A 503 7.12 30.30 -25.91
N PHE A 504 6.24 29.30 -25.89
CA PHE A 504 5.37 28.92 -24.76
C PHE A 504 4.52 30.08 -24.22
N LYS A 505 4.19 31.05 -25.08
CA LYS A 505 3.32 32.17 -24.70
C LYS A 505 1.85 31.82 -24.95
N VAL A 506 0.98 32.36 -24.11
CA VAL A 506 -0.46 32.29 -24.33
C VAL A 506 -0.83 33.16 -25.53
N LEU A 507 -1.40 32.56 -26.57
CA LEU A 507 -1.93 33.23 -27.75
C LEU A 507 -3.38 33.66 -27.60
N GLY A 508 -4.14 33.02 -26.71
CA GLY A 508 -5.54 33.29 -26.46
C GLY A 508 -6.29 32.11 -25.82
N LEU A 509 -7.60 32.25 -25.71
CA LEU A 509 -8.49 31.21 -25.21
C LEU A 509 -9.42 30.72 -26.32
N THR A 510 -9.83 29.44 -26.27
CA THR A 510 -10.84 28.90 -27.18
C THR A 510 -12.21 29.55 -26.94
N GLU A 511 -13.09 29.54 -27.93
CA GLU A 511 -14.46 30.07 -27.79
C GLU A 511 -15.26 29.37 -26.70
N GLU A 512 -15.04 28.08 -26.49
CA GLU A 512 -15.71 27.28 -25.48
C GLU A 512 -15.34 27.76 -24.07
N ARG A 513 -14.05 27.97 -23.81
CA ARG A 513 -13.58 28.52 -22.54
C ARG A 513 -14.08 29.95 -22.32
N GLN A 514 -14.00 30.82 -23.34
CA GLN A 514 -14.52 32.20 -23.23
C GLN A 514 -16.03 32.27 -22.92
N LYS A 515 -16.82 31.29 -23.39
CA LYS A 515 -18.24 31.15 -23.06
C LYS A 515 -18.45 30.66 -21.63
N ALA A 516 -17.59 29.78 -21.13
CA ALA A 516 -17.68 29.23 -19.78
C ALA A 516 -17.23 30.22 -18.70
N GLU A 517 -16.42 31.23 -19.04
CA GLU A 517 -15.94 32.27 -18.14
C GLU A 517 -16.93 33.46 -18.04
N LYS A 518 -17.95 33.53 -18.90
CA LYS A 518 -19.06 34.54 -18.85
C LYS A 518 -20.21 34.03 -18.01
#